data_23bbf4819f3fe76161eddbb7a073f0bb
#
_entry.id   23bbf4819f3fe76161eddbb7a073f0bb
#
_cell.length_a   1.000
_cell.length_b   1.000
_cell.length_c   1.000
_cell.angle_alpha   90.00
_cell.angle_beta   90.00
_cell.angle_gamma   90.00
#
_symmetry.space_group_name_H-M   'P 1'
#
loop_
_entity.id
_entity.type
_entity.pdbx_description
1 polymer ?
#
loop_
_entity_poly.entity_id
_entity_poly.type
_entity_poly.pdbx_seq_one_letter_code
_entity_poly.pdbx_strand_id
1 'polypeptide(L)'
;MKRRVVITGLGIVSPVGNDLTTAWDNIVNGRSGISRITRFDPSAITTHIAGEVKDFDISTYVSSKEARQMDTFIHYGLAAGMQAWRDSGLEVTEANACLLYTSDAADEGLG
;
A
#
# COMPACT_ATOMS: atom_id res chain seq x y z
N MET A 1 29.53 -7.60 16.04
CA MET A 1 29.22 -7.53 14.59
C MET A 1 27.97 -6.70 14.37
N LYS A 2 28.06 -5.69 13.57
CA LYS A 2 26.90 -4.84 13.26
C LYS A 2 26.01 -5.53 12.23
N ARG A 3 24.71 -5.59 12.50
CA ARG A 3 23.73 -6.07 11.52
C ARG A 3 23.55 -5.03 10.43
N ARG A 4 23.45 -5.47 9.19
CA ARG A 4 23.12 -4.62 8.05
C ARG A 4 21.70 -4.94 7.62
N VAL A 5 20.89 -3.90 7.53
CA VAL A 5 19.51 -4.02 7.06
C VAL A 5 19.39 -3.21 5.78
N VAL A 6 18.84 -3.81 4.76
CA VAL A 6 18.65 -3.18 3.46
C VAL A 6 17.19 -3.28 3.04
N ILE A 7 16.73 -2.29 2.30
CA ILE A 7 15.40 -2.30 1.70
C ILE A 7 15.53 -2.95 0.33
N THR A 8 14.81 -4.05 0.10
CA THR A 8 14.90 -4.82 -1.13
C THR A 8 13.71 -4.61 -2.07
N GLY A 9 12.63 -4.05 -1.58
CA GLY A 9 11.46 -3.79 -2.40
C GLY A 9 10.52 -2.81 -1.73
N LEU A 10 9.83 -2.04 -2.54
CA LEU A 10 8.88 -1.02 -2.10
C LEU A 10 7.56 -1.15 -2.84
N GLY A 11 6.49 -0.82 -2.16
CA GLY A 11 5.17 -0.70 -2.75
C GLY A 11 4.43 0.45 -2.11
N ILE A 12 3.48 1.02 -2.81
CA ILE A 12 2.72 2.17 -2.33
C ILE A 12 1.31 2.17 -2.90
N VAL A 13 0.37 2.58 -2.07
CA VAL A 13 -0.96 3.03 -2.47
C VAL A 13 -1.21 4.33 -1.73
N SER A 14 -1.39 5.40 -2.46
CA SER A 14 -1.43 6.75 -1.86
C SER A 14 -2.26 7.71 -2.71
N PRO A 15 -2.60 8.89 -2.16
CA PRO A 15 -3.29 9.92 -2.96
C PRO A 15 -2.51 10.44 -4.15
N VAL A 16 -1.20 10.24 -4.21
CA VAL A 16 -0.37 10.67 -5.35
C VAL A 16 -0.09 9.57 -6.35
N GLY A 17 -0.47 8.34 -6.06
CA GLY A 17 -0.34 7.23 -7.00
C GLY A 17 -0.47 5.88 -6.34
N ASN A 18 -0.83 4.90 -7.14
CA ASN A 18 -1.08 3.52 -6.68
C ASN A 18 0.08 2.58 -7.01
N ASP A 19 1.18 3.11 -7.48
CA ASP A 19 2.45 2.40 -7.69
C ASP A 19 3.61 3.40 -7.53
N LEU A 20 4.82 2.86 -7.40
CA LEU A 20 6.00 3.68 -7.14
C LEU A 20 6.31 4.65 -8.27
N THR A 21 6.21 4.21 -9.51
CA THR A 21 6.53 5.03 -10.67
C THR A 21 5.62 6.25 -10.75
N THR A 22 4.31 6.03 -10.63
CA THR A 22 3.31 7.11 -10.67
C THR A 22 3.46 8.05 -9.48
N ALA A 23 3.60 7.50 -8.27
CA ALA A 23 3.73 8.31 -7.06
C ALA A 23 4.99 9.17 -7.09
N TRP A 24 6.10 8.59 -7.49
CA TRP A 24 7.37 9.31 -7.56
C TRP A 24 7.33 10.42 -8.61
N ASP A 25 6.77 10.14 -9.79
CA ASP A 25 6.61 11.13 -10.84
C ASP A 25 5.77 12.32 -10.36
N ASN A 26 4.67 12.05 -9.65
CA ASN A 26 3.84 13.12 -9.10
C ASN A 26 4.56 13.92 -8.01
N ILE A 27 5.32 13.26 -7.15
CA ILE A 27 6.07 13.93 -6.08
C ILE A 27 7.15 14.84 -6.66
N VAL A 28 7.96 14.36 -7.58
CA VAL A 28 9.06 15.17 -8.14
C VAL A 28 8.57 16.33 -9.00
N ASN A 29 7.37 16.22 -9.56
CA ASN A 29 6.75 17.28 -10.34
C ASN A 29 5.83 18.20 -9.51
N GLY A 30 5.80 18.01 -8.19
CA GLY A 30 5.03 18.85 -7.29
C GLY A 30 3.52 18.73 -7.45
N ARG A 31 3.02 17.60 -7.96
CA ARG A 31 1.59 17.37 -8.12
C ARG A 31 0.98 16.92 -6.80
N SER A 32 -0.03 17.64 -6.33
CA SER A 32 -0.69 17.32 -5.07
C SER A 32 -1.69 16.19 -5.24
N GLY A 33 -1.76 15.32 -4.22
CA GLY A 33 -2.83 14.33 -4.10
C GLY A 33 -4.01 14.82 -3.27
N ILE A 34 -3.95 16.04 -2.76
CA ILE A 34 -5.02 16.64 -1.98
C ILE A 34 -6.04 17.27 -2.93
N SER A 35 -7.31 16.93 -2.74
CA SER A 35 -8.38 17.46 -3.58
C SER A 35 -9.68 17.46 -2.78
N ARG A 36 -10.75 17.98 -3.39
CA ARG A 36 -12.06 17.98 -2.76
C ARG A 36 -12.49 16.54 -2.46
N ILE A 37 -13.07 16.34 -1.28
CA ILE A 37 -13.61 15.04 -0.86
C ILE A 37 -14.71 14.61 -1.82
N THR A 38 -14.61 13.37 -2.33
CA THR A 38 -15.59 12.79 -3.24
C THR A 38 -16.35 11.62 -2.64
N ARG A 39 -15.83 11.00 -1.57
CA ARG A 39 -16.42 9.80 -0.97
C ARG A 39 -17.70 10.05 -0.20
N PHE A 40 -17.91 11.29 0.22
CA PHE A 40 -19.15 11.74 0.87
C PHE A 40 -19.32 13.23 0.60
N ASP A 41 -20.49 13.78 0.95
CA ASP A 41 -20.74 15.22 0.82
C ASP A 41 -20.17 15.96 2.03
N PRO A 42 -19.09 16.74 1.87
CA PRO A 42 -18.45 17.44 2.98
C PRO A 42 -19.07 18.79 3.33
N SER A 43 -20.20 19.16 2.71
CA SER A 43 -20.79 20.51 2.88
C SER A 43 -21.17 20.82 4.33
N ALA A 44 -21.46 19.80 5.15
CA ALA A 44 -21.87 19.98 6.54
C ALA A 44 -20.68 20.11 7.50
N ILE A 45 -19.43 19.96 7.04
CA ILE A 45 -18.23 20.05 7.87
C ILE A 45 -17.31 21.16 7.36
N THR A 46 -16.37 21.59 8.21
CA THR A 46 -15.49 22.72 7.88
C THR A 46 -14.39 22.37 6.89
N THR A 47 -13.90 21.14 6.91
CA THR A 47 -12.87 20.69 5.99
C THR A 47 -13.48 19.99 4.78
N HIS A 48 -13.15 20.47 3.58
CA HIS A 48 -13.71 19.93 2.34
C HIS A 48 -12.68 19.23 1.46
N ILE A 49 -11.43 19.16 1.89
CA ILE A 49 -10.32 18.55 1.14
C ILE A 49 -9.70 17.42 1.93
N ALA A 50 -9.17 16.44 1.21
CA ALA A 50 -8.48 15.30 1.78
C ALA A 50 -7.57 14.64 0.76
N GLY A 51 -6.65 13.80 1.23
CA GLY A 51 -5.89 12.90 0.38
C GLY A 51 -6.64 11.59 0.21
N GLU A 52 -7.33 11.44 -0.89
CA GLU A 52 -8.05 10.20 -1.23
C GLU A 52 -7.25 9.38 -2.24
N VAL A 53 -7.26 8.05 -2.08
CA VAL A 53 -6.74 7.14 -3.09
C VAL A 53 -7.68 7.17 -4.28
N LYS A 54 -7.13 7.35 -5.49
CA LYS A 54 -7.90 7.52 -6.72
C LYS A 54 -7.61 6.39 -7.69
N ASP A 55 -8.64 5.98 -8.44
CA ASP A 55 -8.50 5.03 -9.55
C ASP A 55 -7.86 3.70 -9.13
N PHE A 56 -8.08 3.28 -7.88
CA PHE A 56 -7.54 2.03 -7.37
C PHE A 56 -8.42 0.86 -7.79
N ASP A 57 -7.80 -0.15 -8.39
CA ASP A 57 -8.48 -1.36 -8.84
C ASP A 57 -7.90 -2.58 -8.12
N ILE A 58 -8.65 -3.09 -7.14
CA ILE A 58 -8.25 -4.27 -6.38
C ILE A 58 -8.21 -5.54 -7.23
N SER A 59 -8.93 -5.59 -8.35
CA SER A 59 -9.00 -6.78 -9.20
C SER A 59 -7.63 -7.17 -9.80
N THR A 60 -6.70 -6.22 -9.86
CA THR A 60 -5.32 -6.47 -10.29
C THR A 60 -4.58 -7.39 -9.32
N TYR A 61 -5.00 -7.45 -8.06
CA TYR A 61 -4.29 -8.15 -6.98
C TYR A 61 -5.02 -9.38 -6.49
N VAL A 62 -6.33 -9.33 -6.34
CA VAL A 62 -7.15 -10.41 -5.79
C VAL A 62 -8.43 -10.59 -6.60
N SER A 63 -9.08 -11.75 -6.46
CA SER A 63 -10.38 -12.00 -7.10
C SER A 63 -11.47 -11.12 -6.49
N SER A 64 -12.55 -10.92 -7.25
CA SER A 64 -13.69 -10.13 -6.75
C SER A 64 -14.35 -10.78 -5.52
N LYS A 65 -14.32 -12.11 -5.43
CA LYS A 65 -14.83 -12.84 -4.26
C LYS A 65 -14.01 -12.52 -3.01
N GLU A 66 -12.69 -12.57 -3.13
CA GLU A 66 -11.78 -12.25 -2.02
C GLU A 66 -11.91 -10.78 -1.62
N ALA A 67 -12.00 -9.89 -2.61
CA ALA A 67 -12.12 -8.46 -2.38
C ALA A 67 -13.37 -8.10 -1.56
N ARG A 68 -14.49 -8.81 -1.81
CA ARG A 68 -15.74 -8.57 -1.09
C ARG A 68 -15.70 -8.99 0.37
N GLN A 69 -14.75 -9.83 0.76
CA GLN A 69 -14.58 -10.30 2.13
C GLN A 69 -13.67 -9.39 2.97
N MET A 70 -13.15 -8.33 2.37
CA MET A 70 -12.15 -7.45 3.00
C MET A 70 -12.57 -6.00 2.92
N ASP A 71 -12.23 -5.24 3.95
CA ASP A 71 -12.38 -3.79 3.95
C ASP A 71 -11.36 -3.11 3.04
N THR A 72 -11.64 -1.88 2.66
CA THR A 72 -10.80 -1.09 1.75
C THR A 72 -9.37 -0.94 2.25
N PHE A 73 -9.16 -0.76 3.56
CA PHE A 73 -7.80 -0.62 4.09
C PHE A 73 -6.97 -1.88 3.88
N ILE A 74 -7.61 -3.05 3.92
CA ILE A 74 -6.95 -4.33 3.64
C ILE A 74 -6.56 -4.40 2.16
N HIS A 75 -7.42 -3.90 1.27
CA HIS A 75 -7.12 -3.81 -0.17
C HIS A 75 -5.84 -3.00 -0.41
N TYR A 76 -5.71 -1.86 0.24
CA TYR A 76 -4.52 -1.01 0.10
C TYR A 76 -3.28 -1.68 0.65
N GLY A 77 -3.40 -2.30 1.82
CA GLY A 77 -2.28 -3.03 2.44
C GLY A 77 -1.81 -4.20 1.59
N LEU A 78 -2.74 -4.99 1.05
CA LEU A 78 -2.41 -6.09 0.16
C LEU A 78 -1.72 -5.61 -1.11
N ALA A 79 -2.26 -4.58 -1.75
CA ALA A 79 -1.71 -4.05 -2.99
C ALA A 79 -0.28 -3.53 -2.78
N ALA A 80 -0.07 -2.75 -1.75
CA ALA A 80 1.27 -2.22 -1.43
C ALA A 80 2.23 -3.35 -1.06
N GLY A 81 1.78 -4.32 -0.26
CA GLY A 81 2.58 -5.48 0.12
C GLY A 81 2.97 -6.34 -1.08
N MET A 82 2.03 -6.60 -1.98
CA MET A 82 2.31 -7.39 -3.19
C MET A 82 3.26 -6.67 -4.14
N GLN A 83 3.13 -5.34 -4.26
CA GLN A 83 4.08 -4.53 -5.03
C GLN A 83 5.50 -4.65 -4.46
N ALA A 84 5.63 -4.51 -3.14
CA ALA A 84 6.92 -4.61 -2.46
C ALA A 84 7.53 -6.00 -2.61
N TRP A 85 6.70 -7.03 -2.49
CA TRP A 85 7.13 -8.42 -2.65
C TRP A 85 7.68 -8.65 -4.06
N ARG A 86 6.94 -8.24 -5.08
CA ARG A 86 7.35 -8.37 -6.48
C ARG A 86 8.62 -7.57 -6.77
N ASP A 87 8.69 -6.35 -6.26
CA ASP A 87 9.83 -5.46 -6.45
C ASP A 87 11.10 -6.03 -5.82
N SER A 88 10.96 -6.73 -4.70
CA SER A 88 12.11 -7.34 -4.00
C SER A 88 12.74 -8.51 -4.76
N GLY A 89 11.96 -9.15 -5.64
CA GLY A 89 12.40 -10.37 -6.32
C GLY A 89 12.53 -11.60 -5.42
N LEU A 90 12.04 -11.51 -4.18
CA LEU A 90 12.11 -12.64 -3.24
C LEU A 90 11.11 -13.72 -3.60
N GLU A 91 11.51 -14.96 -3.35
CA GLU A 91 10.64 -16.13 -3.46
C GLU A 91 10.61 -16.85 -2.11
N VAL A 92 9.44 -17.40 -1.75
CA VAL A 92 9.32 -18.18 -0.53
C VAL A 92 10.02 -19.51 -0.71
N THR A 93 11.00 -19.78 0.13
CA THR A 93 11.75 -21.05 0.17
C THR A 93 11.74 -21.58 1.59
N GLU A 94 12.14 -22.83 1.78
CA GLU A 94 12.30 -23.39 3.13
C GLU A 94 13.29 -22.58 3.96
N ALA A 95 14.30 -22.00 3.30
CA ALA A 95 15.35 -21.24 3.98
C ALA A 95 14.86 -19.91 4.55
N ASN A 96 13.87 -19.26 3.92
CA ASN A 96 13.43 -17.92 4.31
C ASN A 96 11.99 -17.86 4.86
N ALA A 97 11.24 -18.95 4.78
CA ALA A 97 9.84 -18.95 5.21
C ALA A 97 9.70 -18.55 6.68
N CYS A 98 10.56 -19.01 7.55
CA CYS A 98 10.51 -18.69 8.97
C CYS A 98 10.89 -17.21 9.25
N LEU A 99 11.72 -16.62 8.45
CA LEU A 99 12.08 -15.20 8.57
C LEU A 99 10.87 -14.31 8.21
N LEU A 100 10.12 -14.69 7.20
CA LEU A 100 8.89 -13.99 6.81
C LEU A 100 7.83 -14.10 7.90
N TYR A 101 7.69 -15.27 8.50
CA TYR A 101 6.80 -15.48 9.63
C TYR A 101 7.20 -14.63 10.84
N THR A 102 8.49 -14.53 11.12
CA THR A 102 9.02 -13.71 12.21
C THR A 102 8.67 -12.23 12.02
N SER A 103 8.74 -11.74 10.80
CA SER A 103 8.34 -10.38 10.45
C SER A 103 6.85 -10.14 10.71
N ASP A 104 6.02 -11.09 10.31
CA ASP A 104 4.58 -11.06 10.55
C ASP A 104 4.24 -11.06 12.05
N ALA A 105 4.93 -11.91 12.81
CA ALA A 105 4.78 -11.95 14.27
C ALA A 105 5.20 -10.64 14.94
N ALA A 106 6.19 -9.95 14.41
CA ALA A 106 6.60 -8.64 14.90
C ALA A 106 5.50 -7.59 14.66
N ASP A 107 4.83 -7.63 13.53
CA ASP A 107 3.71 -6.74 13.24
C ASP A 107 2.54 -7.01 14.20
N GLU A 108 2.22 -8.25 14.47
CA GLU A 108 1.21 -8.62 15.45
C GLU A 108 1.56 -8.12 16.85
N GLY A 109 2.83 -8.16 17.22
CA GLY A 109 3.31 -7.66 18.50
C GLY A 109 3.16 -6.15 18.67
N LEU A 110 3.07 -5.41 17.58
CA LEU A 110 2.86 -3.97 17.58
C LEU A 110 1.36 -3.58 17.62
N GLY A 111 0.53 -4.54 17.24
CA GLY A 111 -0.90 -4.35 17.29
C GLY A 111 -1.44 -4.54 18.69
#